data_897e049bf559161698428bf454ac4632
#
_entry.id   897e049bf559161698428bf454ac4632
#
_cell.length_a   1.000
_cell.length_b   1.000
_cell.length_c   1.000
_cell.angle_alpha   90.00
_cell.angle_beta   90.00
_cell.angle_gamma   90.00
#
_symmetry.space_group_name_H-M   'P 1'
#
loop_
_entity.id
_entity.type
_entity.pdbx_description
1 polymer ?
#
loop_
_entity_poly.entity_id
_entity_poly.type
_entity_poly.pdbx_seq_one_letter_code
_entity_poly.pdbx_strand_id
1 'polypeptide(L)'
;FRRILPLAKLASAMAGRMTIDDHFFFKKAPAAIVVVSRDKVNGALAAANMALMAEACGLGVLYSGFFCMAAGHSRPLRKALGLGRGEKAVATLVLGYSGVTYHRTAQKEAASIRWF
;
A
#
# COMPACT_ATOMS: atom_id res chain seq x y z
N PHE A 1 -5.63 9.61 10.05
CA PHE A 1 -4.80 10.25 9.02
C PHE A 1 -3.81 11.28 9.59
N ARG A 2 -4.26 12.28 10.35
CA ARG A 2 -3.38 13.32 10.97
C ARG A 2 -2.27 12.79 11.89
N ARG A 3 -2.36 11.57 12.41
CA ARG A 3 -1.37 10.98 13.33
C ARG A 3 -0.25 10.21 12.64
N ILE A 4 -0.45 9.80 11.38
CA ILE A 4 0.55 9.03 10.61
C ILE A 4 1.52 9.95 9.85
N LEU A 5 1.03 11.10 9.38
CA LEU A 5 1.83 12.10 8.65
C LEU A 5 3.07 12.61 9.40
N PRO A 6 3.00 13.01 10.69
CA PRO A 6 4.20 13.43 11.42
C PRO A 6 5.20 12.28 11.63
N LEU A 7 4.74 11.02 11.66
CA LEU A 7 5.60 9.85 11.77
C LEU A 7 6.32 9.52 10.46
N ALA A 8 5.68 9.74 9.31
CA ALA A 8 6.32 9.62 8.00
C ALA A 8 7.45 10.68 7.84
N LYS A 9 7.23 11.91 8.31
CA LYS A 9 8.27 12.96 8.37
C LYS A 9 9.43 12.57 9.28
N LEU A 10 9.16 11.96 10.42
CA LEU A 10 10.19 11.51 11.34
C LEU A 10 11.02 10.36 10.73
N ALA A 11 10.38 9.43 10.02
CA ALA A 11 11.05 8.36 9.30
C ALA A 11 11.94 8.89 8.16
N SER A 12 11.50 9.97 7.47
CA SER A 12 12.29 10.61 6.43
C SER A 12 13.49 11.41 6.98
N ALA A 13 13.33 12.06 8.11
CA ALA A 13 14.43 12.75 8.80
C ALA A 13 15.53 11.76 9.26
N MET A 14 15.16 10.53 9.62
CA MET A 14 16.11 9.48 9.97
C MET A 14 16.80 8.84 8.75
N ALA A 15 16.20 8.89 7.57
CA ALA A 15 16.78 8.39 6.31
C ALA A 15 17.70 9.41 5.60
N GLY A 16 17.85 10.59 6.18
CA GLY A 16 18.94 11.55 5.97
C GLY A 16 19.20 12.05 4.56
N ARG A 17 18.18 12.22 3.67
CA ARG A 17 18.36 12.98 2.40
C ARG A 17 17.14 13.07 1.47
N MET A 18 15.98 12.54 1.81
CA MET A 18 14.78 12.75 0.98
C MET A 18 13.78 13.64 1.71
N THR A 19 13.51 14.81 1.16
CA THR A 19 12.32 15.59 1.50
C THR A 19 11.11 14.79 1.02
N ILE A 20 10.53 13.96 1.90
CA ILE A 20 9.30 13.26 1.61
C ILE A 20 8.16 14.25 1.85
N ASP A 21 7.49 14.64 0.77
CA ASP A 21 6.25 15.42 0.81
C ASP A 21 5.22 14.69 1.70
N ASP A 22 4.38 15.44 2.42
CA ASP A 22 3.31 14.91 3.28
C ASP A 22 2.36 13.95 2.55
N HIS A 23 2.33 14.03 1.23
CA HIS A 23 1.49 13.22 0.36
C HIS A 23 2.24 12.10 -0.38
N PHE A 24 3.54 11.90 -0.11
CA PHE A 24 4.38 10.95 -0.84
C PHE A 24 3.80 9.55 -0.89
N PHE A 25 3.36 8.99 0.25
CA PHE A 25 2.85 7.63 0.31
C PHE A 25 1.43 7.47 -0.24
N PHE A 26 0.60 8.48 -0.11
CA PHE A 26 -0.83 8.37 -0.35
C PHE A 26 -1.34 9.30 -1.46
N LYS A 27 -0.48 10.14 -2.05
CA LYS A 27 -0.79 11.00 -3.21
C LYS A 27 -2.08 11.82 -3.07
N LYS A 28 -2.33 12.34 -1.85
CA LYS A 28 -3.55 13.08 -1.50
C LYS A 28 -4.85 12.26 -1.63
N ALA A 29 -4.76 10.96 -1.69
CA ALA A 29 -5.93 10.10 -1.78
C ALA A 29 -6.83 10.23 -0.55
N PRO A 30 -8.15 10.13 -0.70
CA PRO A 30 -9.11 10.27 0.40
C PRO A 30 -9.05 9.12 1.40
N ALA A 31 -8.60 7.93 0.97
CA ALA A 31 -8.52 6.75 1.82
C ALA A 31 -7.31 5.87 1.51
N ALA A 32 -6.84 5.16 2.52
CA ALA A 32 -5.85 4.10 2.37
C ALA A 32 -6.19 2.94 3.31
N ILE A 33 -6.05 1.72 2.82
CA ILE A 33 -6.24 0.48 3.57
C ILE A 33 -4.87 -0.17 3.75
N VAL A 34 -4.46 -0.39 5.00
CA VAL A 34 -3.25 -1.14 5.31
C VAL A 34 -3.65 -2.57 5.68
N VAL A 35 -3.27 -3.52 4.86
CA VAL A 35 -3.54 -4.94 5.08
C VAL A 35 -2.45 -5.50 5.98
N VAL A 36 -2.84 -5.93 7.16
CA VAL A 36 -1.96 -6.48 8.19
C VAL A 36 -2.18 -7.98 8.31
N SER A 37 -1.09 -8.75 8.25
CA SER A 37 -1.14 -10.20 8.42
C SER A 37 0.17 -10.74 8.99
N ARG A 38 0.11 -11.89 9.64
CA ARG A 38 1.31 -12.69 9.98
C ARG A 38 1.82 -13.47 8.79
N ASP A 39 0.90 -13.96 7.97
CA ASP A 39 1.19 -14.68 6.73
C ASP A 39 1.10 -13.73 5.53
N LYS A 40 2.18 -13.68 4.75
CA LYS A 40 2.27 -12.78 3.60
C LYS A 40 1.33 -13.18 2.45
N VAL A 41 1.16 -14.50 2.24
CA VAL A 41 0.33 -15.00 1.13
C VAL A 41 -1.13 -14.67 1.40
N ASN A 42 -1.61 -14.97 2.60
CA ASN A 42 -2.98 -14.63 3.00
C ASN A 42 -3.24 -13.12 2.93
N GLY A 43 -2.28 -12.31 3.40
CA GLY A 43 -2.38 -10.86 3.29
C GLY A 43 -2.41 -10.36 1.85
N ALA A 44 -1.61 -10.95 0.96
CA ALA A 44 -1.58 -10.58 -0.45
C ALA A 44 -2.88 -10.97 -1.18
N LEU A 45 -3.44 -12.16 -0.91
CA LEU A 45 -4.72 -12.59 -1.44
C LEU A 45 -5.87 -11.69 -0.98
N ALA A 46 -5.88 -11.32 0.31
CA ALA A 46 -6.87 -10.38 0.83
C ALA A 46 -6.76 -9.01 0.13
N ALA A 47 -5.54 -8.48 -0.03
CA ALA A 47 -5.31 -7.22 -0.73
C ALA A 47 -5.78 -7.26 -2.18
N ALA A 48 -5.52 -8.35 -2.91
CA ALA A 48 -5.96 -8.52 -4.29
C ALA A 48 -7.50 -8.51 -4.40
N ASN A 49 -8.19 -9.22 -3.51
CA ASN A 49 -9.65 -9.22 -3.48
C ASN A 49 -10.23 -7.84 -3.13
N MET A 50 -9.60 -7.12 -2.17
CA MET A 50 -10.00 -5.75 -1.84
C MET A 50 -9.82 -4.80 -3.02
N ALA A 51 -8.72 -4.94 -3.77
CA ALA A 51 -8.46 -4.13 -4.96
C ALA A 51 -9.52 -4.36 -6.04
N LEU A 52 -9.86 -5.63 -6.34
CA LEU A 52 -10.92 -5.98 -7.28
C LEU A 52 -12.28 -5.43 -6.85
N MET A 53 -12.60 -5.51 -5.57
CA MET A 53 -13.85 -4.95 -5.05
C MET A 53 -13.87 -3.42 -5.18
N ALA A 54 -12.77 -2.75 -4.88
CA ALA A 54 -12.68 -1.30 -5.03
C ALA A 54 -12.88 -0.87 -6.48
N GLU A 55 -12.26 -1.56 -7.44
CA GLU A 55 -12.46 -1.33 -8.87
C GLU A 55 -13.91 -1.58 -9.29
N ALA A 56 -14.55 -2.64 -8.80
CA ALA A 56 -15.97 -2.91 -9.04
C ALA A 56 -16.89 -1.81 -8.48
N CYS A 57 -16.46 -1.12 -7.42
CA CYS A 57 -17.13 0.05 -6.88
C CYS A 57 -16.79 1.37 -7.61
N GLY A 58 -16.05 1.32 -8.71
CA GLY A 58 -15.65 2.51 -9.49
C GLY A 58 -14.52 3.32 -8.85
N LEU A 59 -13.76 2.74 -7.92
CA LEU A 59 -12.61 3.39 -7.30
C LEU A 59 -11.31 3.01 -8.02
N GLY A 60 -10.41 3.98 -8.15
CA GLY A 60 -9.02 3.71 -8.53
C GLY A 60 -8.23 3.19 -7.35
N VAL A 61 -7.33 2.24 -7.61
CA VAL A 61 -6.47 1.59 -6.60
C VAL A 61 -5.00 1.74 -6.96
N LEU A 62 -4.20 2.16 -5.98
CA LEU A 62 -2.74 2.18 -6.09
C LEU A 62 -2.14 1.37 -4.95
N TYR A 63 -1.27 0.42 -5.26
CA TYR A 63 -0.48 -0.31 -4.28
C TYR A 63 0.73 0.52 -3.83
N SER A 64 0.80 0.90 -2.55
CA SER A 64 1.92 1.64 -1.97
C SER A 64 2.92 0.70 -1.28
N GLY A 65 3.82 0.09 -2.07
CA GLY A 65 4.87 -0.80 -1.55
C GLY A 65 5.87 -0.07 -0.66
N PHE A 66 6.17 1.19 -0.96
CA PHE A 66 7.07 2.01 -0.14
C PHE A 66 6.55 2.20 1.29
N PHE A 67 5.24 2.34 1.47
CA PHE A 67 4.66 2.44 2.81
C PHE A 67 4.83 1.14 3.59
N CYS A 68 4.62 -0.02 2.97
CA CYS A 68 4.84 -1.33 3.59
C CYS A 68 6.30 -1.52 4.01
N MET A 69 7.24 -1.11 3.16
CA MET A 69 8.67 -1.15 3.45
C MET A 69 9.01 -0.24 4.64
N ALA A 70 8.53 0.99 4.65
CA ALA A 70 8.71 1.92 5.77
C ALA A 70 8.12 1.37 7.07
N ALA A 71 6.92 0.77 7.02
CA ALA A 71 6.28 0.13 8.17
C ALA A 71 7.09 -1.06 8.70
N GLY A 72 7.79 -1.78 7.82
CA GLY A 72 8.67 -2.90 8.21
C GLY A 72 9.90 -2.46 9.03
N HIS A 73 10.44 -1.28 8.76
CA HIS A 73 11.69 -0.79 9.36
C HIS A 73 11.49 0.28 10.46
N SER A 74 10.31 0.88 10.56
CA SER A 74 10.03 1.97 11.49
C SER A 74 9.25 1.48 12.71
N ARG A 75 9.90 1.43 13.88
CA ARG A 75 9.23 1.11 15.15
C ARG A 75 8.08 2.10 15.48
N PRO A 76 8.23 3.43 15.32
CA PRO A 76 7.14 4.36 15.52
C PRO A 76 5.94 4.10 14.62
N LEU A 77 6.19 3.78 13.33
CA LEU A 77 5.12 3.49 12.37
C LEU A 77 4.39 2.18 12.71
N ARG A 78 5.12 1.13 13.10
CA ARG A 78 4.54 -0.12 13.60
C ARG A 78 3.62 0.11 14.80
N LYS A 79 4.07 0.94 15.77
CA LYS A 79 3.26 1.30 16.94
C LYS A 79 2.02 2.09 16.55
N ALA A 80 2.13 3.04 15.62
CA ALA A 80 1.00 3.83 15.15
C ALA A 80 -0.06 2.99 14.42
N LEU A 81 0.38 1.92 13.71
CA LEU A 81 -0.49 0.94 13.05
C LEU A 81 -1.05 -0.11 14.01
N GLY A 82 -0.61 -0.14 15.27
CA GLY A 82 -1.03 -1.14 16.24
C GLY A 82 -0.55 -2.55 15.93
N LEU A 83 0.58 -2.72 15.20
CA LEU A 83 1.07 -4.03 14.79
C LEU A 83 1.58 -4.84 15.98
N GLY A 84 0.99 -6.02 16.18
CA GLY A 84 1.40 -7.00 17.16
C GLY A 84 2.69 -7.75 16.78
N ARG A 85 3.10 -8.66 17.68
CA ARG A 85 4.27 -9.52 17.44
C ARG A 85 4.03 -10.44 16.23
N GLY A 86 4.94 -10.41 15.27
CA GLY A 86 4.85 -11.19 14.04
C GLY A 86 3.95 -10.60 12.97
N GLU A 87 3.16 -9.58 13.26
CA GLU A 87 2.32 -8.91 12.26
C GLU A 87 3.14 -7.95 11.38
N LYS A 88 2.77 -7.89 10.11
CA LYS A 88 3.42 -7.07 9.08
C LYS A 88 2.36 -6.34 8.25
N ALA A 89 2.66 -5.12 7.83
CA ALA A 89 1.93 -4.48 6.75
C ALA A 89 2.33 -5.19 5.44
N VAL A 90 1.45 -6.03 4.93
CA VAL A 90 1.70 -6.86 3.73
C VAL A 90 1.44 -6.07 2.47
N ALA A 91 0.37 -5.31 2.43
CA ALA A 91 0.00 -4.44 1.33
C ALA A 91 -0.63 -3.15 1.85
N THR A 92 -0.53 -2.10 1.06
CA THR A 92 -1.25 -0.84 1.32
C THR A 92 -1.93 -0.43 0.03
N LEU A 93 -3.25 -0.36 0.08
CA LEU A 93 -4.11 0.08 -1.00
C LEU A 93 -4.47 1.54 -0.79
N VAL A 94 -4.09 2.38 -1.72
CA VAL A 94 -4.46 3.79 -1.75
C VAL A 94 -5.66 3.92 -2.67
N LEU A 95 -6.77 4.41 -2.15
CA LEU A 95 -8.06 4.45 -2.83
C LEU A 95 -8.46 5.87 -3.18
N GLY A 96 -9.05 6.06 -4.34
CA GLY A 96 -9.55 7.35 -4.77
C GLY A 96 -10.31 7.26 -6.08
N TYR A 97 -10.84 8.40 -6.53
CA TYR A 97 -11.44 8.49 -7.86
C TYR A 97 -10.35 8.77 -8.88
N SER A 98 -10.26 7.91 -9.91
CA SER A 98 -9.28 8.08 -10.98
C SER A 98 -9.66 9.25 -11.88
N GLY A 99 -8.75 10.19 -12.06
CA GLY A 99 -8.86 11.24 -13.09
C GLY A 99 -8.26 10.81 -14.44
N VAL A 100 -7.81 9.54 -14.56
CA VAL A 100 -7.15 9.01 -15.76
C VAL A 100 -8.03 7.93 -16.37
N THR A 101 -8.24 8.00 -17.67
CA THR A 101 -8.90 6.94 -18.45
C THR A 101 -7.85 6.18 -19.25
N TYR A 102 -7.77 4.87 -19.04
CA TYR A 102 -6.89 4.00 -19.80
C TYR A 102 -7.59 3.54 -21.08
N HIS A 103 -6.96 3.76 -22.23
CA HIS A 103 -7.53 3.39 -23.53
C HIS A 103 -7.26 1.94 -23.91
N ARG A 104 -6.35 1.27 -23.22
CA ARG A 104 -6.00 -0.15 -23.44
C ARG A 104 -5.39 -0.76 -22.19
N THR A 105 -5.47 -2.08 -22.09
CA THR A 105 -4.79 -2.86 -21.03
C THR A 105 -3.27 -2.87 -21.25
N ALA A 106 -2.52 -2.99 -20.15
CA ALA A 106 -1.08 -3.24 -20.24
C ALA A 106 -0.83 -4.61 -20.90
N GLN A 107 0.15 -4.64 -21.82
CA GLN A 107 0.59 -5.87 -22.43
C GLN A 107 1.30 -6.75 -21.41
N LYS A 108 0.89 -8.00 -21.28
CA LYS A 108 1.48 -8.97 -20.36
C LYS A 108 2.13 -10.08 -21.18
N GLU A 109 3.22 -10.63 -20.66
CA GLU A 109 3.83 -11.82 -21.23
C GLU A 109 2.89 -13.03 -21.12
N ALA A 110 2.95 -13.93 -22.11
CA ALA A 110 2.18 -15.16 -22.09
C ALA A 110 2.60 -16.04 -20.92
N ALA A 111 1.62 -16.57 -20.18
CA ALA A 111 1.91 -17.49 -19.09
C ALA A 111 2.42 -18.84 -19.64
N SER A 112 3.48 -19.38 -19.03
CA SER A 112 3.93 -20.76 -19.30
C SER A 112 3.08 -21.72 -18.48
N ILE A 113 2.12 -22.39 -19.13
CA ILE A 113 1.20 -23.34 -18.50
C ILE A 113 1.56 -24.76 -18.95
N ARG A 114 1.75 -25.66 -18.02
CA ARG A 114 1.93 -27.09 -18.28
C ARG A 114 0.68 -27.84 -17.80
N TRP A 115 0.14 -28.66 -18.69
CA TRP A 115 -0.98 -29.54 -18.39
C TRP A 115 -0.41 -30.97 -18.21
N PHE A 116 -0.79 -31.67 -17.16
CA PHE A 116 -0.37 -33.03 -16.85
C PHE A 116 -1.55 -33.99 -16.98
#